data_24add2e8cde7a053f3689833bf8ae7de
#
_entry.id   24add2e8cde7a053f3689833bf8ae7de
#
_cell.length_a   1.000
_cell.length_b   1.000
_cell.length_c   1.000
_cell.angle_alpha   90.00
_cell.angle_beta   90.00
_cell.angle_gamma   90.00
#
_symmetry.space_group_name_H-M   'P 1'
#
loop_
_entity.id
_entity.type
_entity.pdbx_description
1 polymer ?
#
loop_
_entity_poly.entity_id
_entity_poly.type
_entity_poly.pdbx_seq_one_letter_code
_entity_poly.pdbx_strand_id
1 'polypeptide(L)'
;MKKFLIAAMLGGLLGVVVAPQLARPLLAKETNQAETYKQLELFGDIFDRIRAQYVEEVDDKKLIEAAINGMLTSLDPHSSYLSPDDASDMRIQTRGAFGGLGIEVTQEDGFVKVITPIDDTPAAEAGVEPGDFITHVDGEGLLGLTLDEAVQLMRGPVGSEIVITVVRESEPEPFDIKIIRDTIKLTAVRDKTIGETIVMRVSTFNDQTYPNLEDGITKQIEAAGGIENINGFVVDLRNNPGGLLSQAIKVSDAFLEKGEIVSTRGRAPEDGDRWNARTGDLAQGKPIVVLINGGSASASEIVAGALQDHRRAIVVGTKSFGKGSVQTIMPVAGDGAMRLTTARYYTPSGRSIQALGVSPDIIVEQPRKDPNSTKEDTVEVEGATRTEADLRGSLDNDSLSDADREQIEQERARAEEAAKLRDEDFQLSYAIDLLKGLSAIQPAQ
;
A
#
# COMPACT_ATOMS: atom_id res chain seq x y z
N MET A 1 -25.98 76.45 11.93
CA MET A 1 -26.57 75.47 12.89
C MET A 1 -27.48 74.43 12.22
N LYS A 2 -28.39 74.76 11.27
CA LYS A 2 -29.21 73.71 10.61
C LYS A 2 -28.50 72.62 9.82
N LYS A 3 -27.34 72.92 9.21
CA LYS A 3 -26.53 71.91 8.46
C LYS A 3 -25.84 70.92 9.36
N PHE A 4 -25.47 71.27 10.58
CA PHE A 4 -24.80 70.34 11.55
C PHE A 4 -25.84 69.40 12.19
N LEU A 5 -27.10 69.84 12.38
CA LEU A 5 -28.15 68.98 12.92
C LEU A 5 -28.55 67.87 11.93
N ILE A 6 -28.54 68.14 10.63
CA ILE A 6 -28.89 67.17 9.59
C ILE A 6 -27.72 66.09 9.46
N ALA A 7 -26.45 66.48 9.60
CA ALA A 7 -25.34 65.61 9.58
C ALA A 7 -25.30 64.65 10.82
N ALA A 8 -25.66 65.14 11.99
CA ALA A 8 -25.79 64.36 13.20
C ALA A 8 -26.96 63.34 13.17
N MET A 9 -28.10 63.72 12.57
CA MET A 9 -29.20 62.76 12.38
C MET A 9 -28.93 61.71 11.34
N LEU A 10 -28.25 62.04 10.24
CA LEU A 10 -27.83 61.04 9.23
C LEU A 10 -26.74 60.09 9.77
N GLY A 11 -25.79 60.56 10.57
CA GLY A 11 -24.79 59.76 11.24
C GLY A 11 -25.39 58.80 12.28
N GLY A 12 -26.39 59.26 13.05
CA GLY A 12 -27.12 58.46 14.03
C GLY A 12 -27.98 57.37 13.38
N LEU A 13 -28.63 57.64 12.25
CA LEU A 13 -29.43 56.65 11.50
C LEU A 13 -28.54 55.57 10.84
N LEU A 14 -27.37 55.92 10.31
CA LEU A 14 -26.39 54.95 9.78
C LEU A 14 -25.80 54.08 10.89
N GLY A 15 -25.51 54.61 12.08
CA GLY A 15 -25.00 53.88 13.23
C GLY A 15 -25.99 52.86 13.77
N VAL A 16 -27.32 53.16 13.76
CA VAL A 16 -28.37 52.25 14.23
C VAL A 16 -28.64 51.09 13.25
N VAL A 17 -28.40 51.27 11.94
CA VAL A 17 -28.62 50.24 10.93
C VAL A 17 -27.39 49.31 10.80
N VAL A 18 -26.17 49.81 11.05
CA VAL A 18 -24.92 49.00 10.91
C VAL A 18 -24.57 48.22 12.18
N ALA A 19 -24.93 48.75 13.37
CA ALA A 19 -24.63 48.08 14.65
C ALA A 19 -25.26 46.68 14.80
N PRO A 20 -26.51 46.40 14.40
CA PRO A 20 -27.08 45.06 14.50
C PRO A 20 -26.53 44.07 13.47
N GLN A 21 -25.95 44.53 12.35
CA GLN A 21 -25.35 43.63 11.36
C GLN A 21 -23.95 43.19 11.75
N LEU A 22 -23.20 44.02 12.47
CA LEU A 22 -21.86 43.64 13.00
C LEU A 22 -21.95 42.78 14.29
N ALA A 23 -23.02 42.94 15.06
CA ALA A 23 -23.22 42.15 16.28
C ALA A 23 -23.76 40.72 16.03
N ARG A 24 -24.45 40.50 14.90
CA ARG A 24 -25.02 39.17 14.58
C ARG A 24 -24.01 38.01 14.55
N PRO A 25 -22.81 38.11 13.93
CA PRO A 25 -21.85 37.00 13.94
C PRO A 25 -21.24 36.74 15.32
N LEU A 26 -21.09 37.77 16.16
CA LEU A 26 -20.57 37.59 17.54
C LEU A 26 -21.60 36.91 18.43
N LEU A 27 -22.88 37.32 18.40
CA LEU A 27 -23.96 36.71 19.16
C LEU A 27 -24.26 35.27 18.70
N ALA A 28 -24.15 34.99 17.39
CA ALA A 28 -24.32 33.66 16.84
C ALA A 28 -23.18 32.72 17.28
N LYS A 29 -21.94 33.23 17.43
CA LYS A 29 -20.78 32.44 17.91
C LYS A 29 -20.90 32.11 19.39
N GLU A 30 -21.35 33.05 20.22
CA GLU A 30 -21.57 32.84 21.67
C GLU A 30 -22.74 31.89 21.94
N THR A 31 -23.86 32.01 21.22
CA THR A 31 -25.01 31.09 21.34
C THR A 31 -24.64 29.65 20.94
N ASN A 32 -23.83 29.49 19.91
CA ASN A 32 -23.36 28.15 19.45
C ASN A 32 -22.44 27.51 20.49
N GLN A 33 -21.60 28.29 21.16
CA GLN A 33 -20.70 27.83 22.20
C GLN A 33 -21.45 27.36 23.46
N ALA A 34 -22.45 28.11 23.91
CA ALA A 34 -23.28 27.74 25.06
C ALA A 34 -24.11 26.47 24.80
N GLU A 35 -24.61 26.26 23.58
CA GLU A 35 -25.32 25.05 23.18
C GLU A 35 -24.38 23.84 23.19
N THR A 36 -23.15 24.00 22.68
CA THR A 36 -22.12 22.93 22.68
C THR A 36 -21.80 22.48 24.12
N TYR A 37 -21.65 23.41 25.06
CA TYR A 37 -21.40 23.04 26.48
C TYR A 37 -22.56 22.28 27.12
N LYS A 38 -23.81 22.60 26.79
CA LYS A 38 -24.96 21.83 27.25
C LYS A 38 -24.96 20.39 26.71
N GLN A 39 -24.52 20.19 25.47
CA GLN A 39 -24.40 18.84 24.91
C GLN A 39 -23.28 18.04 25.58
N LEU A 40 -22.18 18.70 25.97
CA LEU A 40 -21.11 18.05 26.73
C LEU A 40 -21.55 17.70 28.17
N GLU A 41 -22.37 18.55 28.80
CA GLU A 41 -22.98 18.25 30.10
C GLU A 41 -23.92 17.04 29.99
N LEU A 42 -24.78 17.00 28.97
CA LEU A 42 -25.63 15.83 28.69
C LEU A 42 -24.83 14.56 28.47
N PHE A 43 -23.70 14.65 27.76
CA PHE A 43 -22.79 13.51 27.56
C PHE A 43 -22.25 12.99 28.92
N GLY A 44 -21.81 13.89 29.81
CA GLY A 44 -21.35 13.56 31.15
C GLY A 44 -22.44 12.88 32.00
N ASP A 45 -23.66 13.42 32.00
CA ASP A 45 -24.80 12.85 32.71
C ASP A 45 -25.15 11.43 32.22
N ILE A 46 -25.09 11.19 30.91
CA ILE A 46 -25.33 9.86 30.34
C ILE A 46 -24.21 8.89 30.73
N PHE A 47 -22.95 9.32 30.68
CA PHE A 47 -21.80 8.53 31.08
C PHE A 47 -21.91 8.09 32.55
N ASP A 48 -22.23 9.01 33.46
CA ASP A 48 -22.40 8.70 34.90
C ASP A 48 -23.58 7.74 35.12
N ARG A 49 -24.68 7.87 34.40
CA ARG A 49 -25.81 6.93 34.48
C ARG A 49 -25.45 5.52 34.03
N ILE A 50 -24.68 5.40 32.92
CA ILE A 50 -24.21 4.09 32.47
C ILE A 50 -23.36 3.43 33.52
N ARG A 51 -22.39 4.13 34.12
CA ARG A 51 -21.53 3.62 35.20
C ARG A 51 -22.35 3.18 36.43
N ALA A 52 -23.38 3.94 36.78
CA ALA A 52 -24.17 3.68 37.98
C ALA A 52 -25.26 2.61 37.80
N GLN A 53 -25.78 2.37 36.61
CA GLN A 53 -27.01 1.63 36.39
C GLN A 53 -26.92 0.50 35.38
N TYR A 54 -25.79 0.37 34.62
CA TYR A 54 -25.66 -0.75 33.70
C TYR A 54 -25.56 -2.06 34.46
N VAL A 55 -26.06 -3.15 33.86
CA VAL A 55 -26.24 -4.45 34.50
C VAL A 55 -24.91 -5.12 34.91
N GLU A 56 -23.83 -4.75 34.23
CA GLU A 56 -22.48 -5.25 34.51
C GLU A 56 -21.54 -4.07 34.81
N GLU A 57 -20.40 -4.35 35.43
CA GLU A 57 -19.36 -3.35 35.66
C GLU A 57 -18.75 -2.93 34.32
N VAL A 58 -18.62 -1.63 34.08
CA VAL A 58 -18.08 -1.06 32.86
C VAL A 58 -16.69 -0.48 33.06
N ASP A 59 -15.82 -0.67 32.08
CA ASP A 59 -14.52 -0.03 32.02
C ASP A 59 -14.66 1.39 31.45
N ASP A 60 -14.40 2.38 32.30
CA ASP A 60 -14.50 3.80 31.96
C ASP A 60 -13.65 4.15 30.72
N LYS A 61 -12.42 3.61 30.64
CA LYS A 61 -11.50 3.86 29.53
C LYS A 61 -12.07 3.36 28.21
N LYS A 62 -12.55 2.12 28.18
CA LYS A 62 -13.16 1.52 26.99
C LYS A 62 -14.42 2.27 26.55
N LEU A 63 -15.24 2.73 27.50
CA LEU A 63 -16.44 3.48 27.20
C LEU A 63 -16.14 4.84 26.57
N ILE A 64 -15.13 5.55 27.09
CA ILE A 64 -14.66 6.85 26.55
C ILE A 64 -14.03 6.66 25.17
N GLU A 65 -13.18 5.66 24.99
CA GLU A 65 -12.57 5.34 23.69
C GLU A 65 -13.63 5.02 22.64
N ALA A 66 -14.64 4.25 22.99
CA ALA A 66 -15.78 3.95 22.12
C ALA A 66 -16.55 5.23 21.72
N ALA A 67 -16.77 6.15 22.64
CA ALA A 67 -17.43 7.42 22.38
C ALA A 67 -16.60 8.32 21.44
N ILE A 68 -15.29 8.43 21.68
CA ILE A 68 -14.35 9.17 20.84
C ILE A 68 -14.34 8.58 19.42
N ASN A 69 -14.24 7.26 19.33
CA ASN A 69 -14.27 6.57 18.04
C ASN A 69 -15.60 6.76 17.32
N GLY A 70 -16.73 6.76 18.04
CA GLY A 70 -18.05 7.05 17.50
C GLY A 70 -18.14 8.45 16.87
N MET A 71 -17.56 9.48 17.51
CA MET A 71 -17.48 10.81 16.94
C MET A 71 -16.68 10.84 15.63
N LEU A 72 -15.52 10.18 15.60
CA LEU A 72 -14.63 10.18 14.44
C LEU A 72 -15.24 9.41 13.27
N THR A 73 -15.76 8.22 13.52
CA THR A 73 -16.38 7.38 12.49
C THR A 73 -17.69 7.96 11.92
N SER A 74 -18.33 8.89 12.65
CA SER A 74 -19.49 9.64 12.13
C SER A 74 -19.15 10.66 11.04
N LEU A 75 -17.86 11.02 10.90
CA LEU A 75 -17.39 11.98 9.89
C LEU A 75 -17.19 11.31 8.52
N ASP A 76 -16.51 10.17 8.51
CA ASP A 76 -16.20 9.37 7.34
C ASP A 76 -15.67 7.97 7.76
N PRO A 77 -15.60 6.98 6.85
CA PRO A 77 -15.18 5.62 7.20
C PRO A 77 -13.66 5.46 7.46
N HIS A 78 -12.87 6.52 7.34
CA HIS A 78 -11.41 6.49 7.48
C HIS A 78 -10.91 7.22 8.72
N SER A 79 -11.73 8.09 9.33
CA SER A 79 -11.40 8.77 10.59
C SER A 79 -11.67 7.85 11.77
N SER A 80 -10.71 7.71 12.68
CA SER A 80 -10.80 6.80 13.84
C SER A 80 -9.88 7.21 14.97
N TYR A 81 -10.18 6.76 16.17
CA TYR A 81 -9.25 6.76 17.29
C TYR A 81 -8.34 5.53 17.17
N LEU A 82 -7.09 5.70 17.49
CA LEU A 82 -6.09 4.64 17.61
C LEU A 82 -5.67 4.54 19.07
N SER A 83 -5.89 3.38 19.66
CA SER A 83 -5.34 3.06 20.98
C SER A 83 -3.80 3.15 20.96
N PRO A 84 -3.12 3.16 22.10
CA PRO A 84 -1.65 3.11 22.13
C PRO A 84 -1.07 1.95 21.31
N ASP A 85 -1.70 0.77 21.41
CA ASP A 85 -1.29 -0.43 20.68
C ASP A 85 -1.51 -0.27 19.17
N ASP A 86 -2.72 0.15 18.75
CA ASP A 86 -3.01 0.43 17.33
C ASP A 86 -2.09 1.51 16.74
N ALA A 87 -1.79 2.55 17.54
CA ALA A 87 -0.86 3.61 17.12
C ALA A 87 0.58 3.09 16.98
N SER A 88 0.98 2.15 17.83
CA SER A 88 2.27 1.46 17.74
C SER A 88 2.36 0.59 16.48
N ASP A 89 1.35 -0.24 16.25
CA ASP A 89 1.28 -1.11 15.07
C ASP A 89 1.25 -0.30 13.77
N MET A 90 0.50 0.81 13.74
CA MET A 90 0.51 1.73 12.60
C MET A 90 1.91 2.32 12.36
N ARG A 91 2.65 2.68 13.41
CA ARG A 91 4.04 3.16 13.27
C ARG A 91 4.95 2.11 12.68
N ILE A 92 4.80 0.84 13.08
CA ILE A 92 5.54 -0.30 12.52
C ILE A 92 5.20 -0.47 11.02
N GLN A 93 3.91 -0.51 10.67
CA GLN A 93 3.47 -0.62 9.28
C GLN A 93 3.97 0.54 8.42
N THR A 94 3.96 1.76 8.95
CA THR A 94 4.42 2.98 8.28
C THR A 94 5.93 2.95 8.04
N ARG A 95 6.72 2.55 9.06
CA ARG A 95 8.18 2.41 8.92
C ARG A 95 8.55 1.22 8.02
N GLY A 96 7.68 0.21 7.94
CA GLY A 96 7.99 -1.04 7.26
C GLY A 96 9.17 -1.77 7.91
N ALA A 97 9.38 -1.54 9.21
CA ALA A 97 10.44 -2.18 9.98
C ALA A 97 10.07 -2.22 11.46
N PHE A 98 10.49 -3.25 12.16
CA PHE A 98 10.26 -3.44 13.59
C PHE A 98 11.42 -4.19 14.23
N GLY A 99 11.55 -4.06 15.55
CA GLY A 99 12.51 -4.86 16.32
C GLY A 99 11.95 -6.25 16.55
N GLY A 100 12.68 -7.29 16.12
CA GLY A 100 12.21 -8.65 16.17
C GLY A 100 13.29 -9.67 15.82
N LEU A 101 12.86 -10.90 15.49
CA LEU A 101 13.71 -12.04 15.23
C LEU A 101 13.93 -12.30 13.74
N GLY A 102 12.95 -11.92 12.88
CA GLY A 102 12.99 -12.22 11.45
C GLY A 102 12.58 -13.64 11.12
N ILE A 103 11.41 -14.05 11.60
CA ILE A 103 10.80 -15.36 11.32
C ILE A 103 9.38 -15.18 10.77
N GLU A 104 9.03 -16.01 9.80
CA GLU A 104 7.65 -16.20 9.36
C GLU A 104 7.07 -17.39 10.15
N VAL A 105 5.93 -17.18 10.80
CA VAL A 105 5.31 -18.13 11.71
C VAL A 105 3.85 -18.38 11.39
N THR A 106 3.38 -19.55 11.82
CA THR A 106 1.95 -19.92 11.83
C THR A 106 1.59 -20.56 13.17
N GLN A 107 0.32 -20.80 13.40
CA GLN A 107 -0.12 -21.56 14.58
C GLN A 107 -0.52 -22.97 14.14
N GLU A 108 0.06 -23.97 14.81
CA GLU A 108 -0.24 -25.39 14.61
C GLU A 108 -0.33 -26.10 15.97
N ASP A 109 -1.43 -26.79 16.23
CA ASP A 109 -1.71 -27.50 17.49
C ASP A 109 -1.59 -26.65 18.77
N GLY A 110 -1.89 -25.34 18.65
CA GLY A 110 -1.80 -24.39 19.78
C GLY A 110 -0.40 -23.86 20.06
N PHE A 111 0.60 -24.21 19.28
CA PHE A 111 1.97 -23.71 19.33
C PHE A 111 2.31 -22.83 18.15
N VAL A 112 3.36 -22.02 18.30
CA VAL A 112 3.91 -21.21 17.20
C VAL A 112 4.90 -22.06 16.43
N LYS A 113 4.59 -22.32 15.14
CA LYS A 113 5.47 -23.06 14.22
C LYS A 113 6.18 -22.10 13.29
N VAL A 114 7.50 -22.26 13.16
CA VAL A 114 8.32 -21.54 12.20
C VAL A 114 8.05 -22.09 10.80
N ILE A 115 7.56 -21.24 9.89
CA ILE A 115 7.47 -21.57 8.47
C ILE A 115 8.85 -21.45 7.86
N THR A 116 9.52 -20.30 8.08
CA THR A 116 10.90 -20.06 7.63
C THR A 116 11.52 -18.90 8.41
N PRO A 117 12.78 -18.94 8.80
CA PRO A 117 13.54 -17.76 9.14
C PRO A 117 13.80 -16.94 7.86
N ILE A 118 13.81 -15.63 7.98
CA ILE A 118 14.13 -14.70 6.89
C ILE A 118 15.66 -14.61 6.80
N ASP A 119 16.22 -14.72 5.60
CA ASP A 119 17.66 -14.63 5.38
C ASP A 119 18.23 -13.30 5.93
N ASP A 120 19.47 -13.34 6.38
CA ASP A 120 20.19 -12.18 6.95
C ASP A 120 19.49 -11.55 8.17
N THR A 121 18.76 -12.35 8.97
CA THR A 121 18.08 -11.90 10.20
C THR A 121 18.60 -12.61 11.43
N PRO A 122 18.39 -12.05 12.65
CA PRO A 122 18.88 -12.65 13.88
C PRO A 122 18.47 -14.10 14.11
N ALA A 123 17.26 -14.49 13.70
CA ALA A 123 16.81 -15.86 13.86
C ALA A 123 17.55 -16.83 12.92
N ALA A 124 17.78 -16.43 11.68
CA ALA A 124 18.58 -17.24 10.73
C ALA A 124 20.03 -17.41 11.23
N GLU A 125 20.65 -16.32 11.71
CA GLU A 125 22.01 -16.35 12.27
C GLU A 125 22.10 -17.18 13.54
N ALA A 126 21.04 -17.21 14.36
CA ALA A 126 20.98 -17.99 15.59
C ALA A 126 20.65 -19.48 15.34
N GLY A 127 20.39 -19.89 14.09
CA GLY A 127 20.14 -21.28 13.72
C GLY A 127 18.70 -21.75 13.97
N VAL A 128 17.72 -20.85 13.90
CA VAL A 128 16.30 -21.23 13.82
C VAL A 128 16.05 -21.87 12.45
N GLU A 129 15.29 -22.98 12.42
CA GLU A 129 15.05 -23.76 11.20
C GLU A 129 13.55 -23.82 10.86
N PRO A 130 13.21 -24.00 9.56
CA PRO A 130 11.83 -24.28 9.16
C PRO A 130 11.30 -25.55 9.86
N GLY A 131 10.09 -25.46 10.40
CA GLY A 131 9.45 -26.55 11.13
C GLY A 131 9.68 -26.54 12.65
N ASP A 132 10.53 -25.67 13.18
CA ASP A 132 10.70 -25.48 14.62
C ASP A 132 9.38 -25.07 15.28
N PHE A 133 9.07 -25.64 16.44
CA PHE A 133 7.97 -25.21 17.29
C PHE A 133 8.51 -24.40 18.46
N ILE A 134 8.11 -23.13 18.54
CA ILE A 134 8.44 -22.24 19.67
C ILE A 134 7.41 -22.48 20.76
N THR A 135 7.86 -22.96 21.91
CA THR A 135 7.00 -23.32 23.05
C THR A 135 7.00 -22.28 24.16
N HIS A 136 8.13 -21.56 24.34
CA HIS A 136 8.28 -20.50 25.33
C HIS A 136 9.08 -19.32 24.77
N VAL A 137 8.81 -18.14 25.34
CA VAL A 137 9.56 -16.91 25.14
C VAL A 137 9.94 -16.35 26.51
N ASP A 138 11.25 -16.19 26.76
CA ASP A 138 11.80 -15.73 28.04
C ASP A 138 11.26 -16.53 29.25
N GLY A 139 10.98 -17.84 29.05
CA GLY A 139 10.41 -18.73 30.04
C GLY A 139 8.89 -18.68 30.18
N GLU A 140 8.20 -17.81 29.46
CA GLU A 140 6.74 -17.74 29.41
C GLU A 140 6.20 -18.69 28.32
N GLY A 141 5.26 -19.57 28.70
CA GLY A 141 4.68 -20.56 27.78
C GLY A 141 3.71 -19.92 26.79
N LEU A 142 3.81 -20.32 25.51
CA LEU A 142 2.96 -19.80 24.44
C LEU A 142 1.65 -20.60 24.25
N LEU A 143 1.51 -21.74 24.91
CA LEU A 143 0.32 -22.59 24.76
C LEU A 143 -0.94 -21.86 25.23
N GLY A 144 -1.93 -21.74 24.33
CA GLY A 144 -3.22 -21.09 24.61
C GLY A 144 -3.26 -19.60 24.27
N LEU A 145 -2.13 -19.00 23.88
CA LEU A 145 -2.10 -17.66 23.31
C LEU A 145 -2.53 -17.69 21.84
N THR A 146 -3.08 -16.59 21.38
CA THR A 146 -3.27 -16.35 19.95
C THR A 146 -1.91 -16.12 19.27
N LEU A 147 -1.85 -16.29 17.95
CA LEU A 147 -0.61 -16.02 17.20
C LEU A 147 -0.13 -14.58 17.39
N ASP A 148 -1.07 -13.61 17.40
CA ASP A 148 -0.74 -12.19 17.57
C ASP A 148 -0.14 -11.93 18.97
N GLU A 149 -0.70 -12.49 20.04
CA GLU A 149 -0.15 -12.38 21.39
C GLU A 149 1.26 -12.97 21.47
N ALA A 150 1.47 -14.15 20.90
CA ALA A 150 2.79 -14.78 20.86
C ALA A 150 3.80 -13.95 20.05
N VAL A 151 3.40 -13.38 18.91
CA VAL A 151 4.23 -12.48 18.11
C VAL A 151 4.58 -11.20 18.86
N GLN A 152 3.66 -10.65 19.67
CA GLN A 152 3.96 -9.47 20.49
C GLN A 152 5.03 -9.77 21.55
N LEU A 153 5.03 -10.95 22.16
CA LEU A 153 6.09 -11.38 23.09
C LEU A 153 7.45 -11.52 22.39
N MET A 154 7.46 -11.98 21.15
CA MET A 154 8.69 -12.11 20.36
C MET A 154 9.26 -10.77 19.89
N ARG A 155 8.42 -9.75 19.69
CA ARG A 155 8.83 -8.38 19.34
C ARG A 155 9.47 -7.69 20.54
N GLY A 156 10.24 -6.63 20.27
CA GLY A 156 10.83 -5.82 21.33
C GLY A 156 11.85 -4.81 20.81
N PRO A 157 12.49 -4.05 21.69
CA PRO A 157 13.50 -3.07 21.31
C PRO A 157 14.68 -3.71 20.58
N VAL A 158 15.14 -3.05 19.53
CA VAL A 158 16.38 -3.45 18.82
C VAL A 158 17.54 -3.49 19.81
N GLY A 159 18.38 -4.53 19.75
CA GLY A 159 19.50 -4.79 20.65
C GLY A 159 19.13 -5.48 21.96
N SER A 160 17.84 -5.74 22.24
CA SER A 160 17.44 -6.51 23.42
C SER A 160 17.61 -8.02 23.18
N GLU A 161 18.02 -8.75 24.21
CA GLU A 161 18.09 -10.22 24.20
C GLU A 161 16.69 -10.82 24.38
N ILE A 162 16.44 -11.94 23.72
CA ILE A 162 15.30 -12.83 23.93
C ILE A 162 15.78 -14.27 23.93
N VAL A 163 15.14 -15.12 24.71
CA VAL A 163 15.36 -16.57 24.71
C VAL A 163 14.09 -17.25 24.26
N ILE A 164 14.18 -18.00 23.14
CA ILE A 164 13.06 -18.86 22.70
C ILE A 164 13.39 -20.31 22.99
N THR A 165 12.43 -21.07 23.55
CA THR A 165 12.56 -22.52 23.72
C THR A 165 11.92 -23.20 22.53
N VAL A 166 12.71 -24.01 21.85
CA VAL A 166 12.34 -24.65 20.58
C VAL A 166 12.25 -26.18 20.75
N VAL A 167 11.23 -26.74 20.12
CA VAL A 167 11.11 -28.20 19.87
C VAL A 167 11.36 -28.43 18.39
N ARG A 168 12.36 -29.26 18.07
CA ARG A 168 12.76 -29.62 16.70
C ARG A 168 12.72 -31.11 16.54
N GLU A 169 12.22 -31.62 15.41
CA GLU A 169 12.04 -33.04 15.16
C GLU A 169 13.38 -33.84 15.21
N SER A 170 14.49 -33.18 14.85
CA SER A 170 15.83 -33.78 14.87
C SER A 170 16.47 -33.86 16.26
N GLU A 171 15.92 -33.17 17.27
CA GLU A 171 16.45 -33.04 18.62
C GLU A 171 15.59 -33.79 19.62
N PRO A 172 16.18 -34.58 20.55
CA PRO A 172 15.42 -35.42 21.48
C PRO A 172 14.73 -34.64 22.61
N GLU A 173 15.22 -33.45 22.92
CA GLU A 173 14.72 -32.59 24.02
C GLU A 173 14.57 -31.13 23.53
N PRO A 174 13.64 -30.37 24.09
CA PRO A 174 13.55 -28.91 23.86
C PRO A 174 14.86 -28.22 24.24
N PHE A 175 15.25 -27.21 23.48
CA PHE A 175 16.45 -26.42 23.72
C PHE A 175 16.21 -24.93 23.56
N ASP A 176 17.06 -24.13 24.20
CA ASP A 176 16.97 -22.69 24.18
C ASP A 176 17.86 -22.08 23.09
N ILE A 177 17.31 -21.14 22.33
CA ILE A 177 18.04 -20.31 21.38
C ILE A 177 18.01 -18.88 21.90
N LYS A 178 19.20 -18.28 22.11
CA LYS A 178 19.35 -16.87 22.45
C LYS A 178 19.51 -16.05 21.19
N ILE A 179 18.69 -14.99 21.07
CA ILE A 179 18.67 -14.13 19.92
C ILE A 179 18.74 -12.68 20.38
N ILE A 180 19.52 -11.86 19.72
CA ILE A 180 19.51 -10.40 19.93
C ILE A 180 18.57 -9.83 18.87
N ARG A 181 17.49 -9.16 19.30
CA ARG A 181 16.53 -8.53 18.37
C ARG A 181 17.21 -7.48 17.52
N ASP A 182 16.92 -7.46 16.24
CA ASP A 182 17.39 -6.45 15.31
C ASP A 182 16.23 -5.89 14.48
N THR A 183 16.55 -4.90 13.65
CA THR A 183 15.59 -4.26 12.76
C THR A 183 15.22 -5.19 11.62
N ILE A 184 14.02 -5.75 11.66
CA ILE A 184 13.46 -6.57 10.58
C ILE A 184 12.75 -5.66 9.58
N LYS A 185 13.26 -5.60 8.35
CA LYS A 185 12.69 -4.80 7.27
C LYS A 185 11.67 -5.61 6.47
N LEU A 186 10.49 -5.04 6.29
CA LEU A 186 9.44 -5.65 5.46
C LEU A 186 9.68 -5.32 4.00
N THR A 187 9.71 -6.33 3.14
CA THR A 187 9.86 -6.15 1.70
C THR A 187 8.60 -5.51 1.12
N ALA A 188 8.68 -4.22 0.81
CA ALA A 188 7.57 -3.45 0.22
C ALA A 188 7.50 -3.59 -1.30
N VAL A 189 8.62 -3.88 -1.97
CA VAL A 189 8.71 -4.07 -3.42
C VAL A 189 9.47 -5.37 -3.70
N ARG A 190 8.88 -6.23 -4.52
CA ARG A 190 9.53 -7.41 -5.07
C ARG A 190 9.88 -7.17 -6.52
N ASP A 191 11.10 -7.48 -6.90
CA ASP A 191 11.65 -7.30 -8.24
C ASP A 191 11.88 -8.65 -8.92
N LYS A 192 11.65 -8.70 -10.21
CA LYS A 192 12.05 -9.82 -11.08
C LYS A 192 12.15 -9.37 -12.54
N THR A 193 12.96 -10.06 -13.32
CA THR A 193 12.97 -9.92 -14.77
C THR A 193 12.25 -11.10 -15.41
N ILE A 194 11.38 -10.85 -16.37
CA ILE A 194 10.70 -11.84 -17.21
C ILE A 194 11.06 -11.53 -18.66
N GLY A 195 11.87 -12.38 -19.29
CA GLY A 195 12.48 -12.08 -20.59
C GLY A 195 13.35 -10.82 -20.49
N GLU A 196 12.98 -9.77 -21.24
CA GLU A 196 13.66 -8.47 -21.23
C GLU A 196 12.86 -7.38 -20.46
N THR A 197 11.83 -7.77 -19.70
CA THR A 197 10.96 -6.84 -18.97
C THR A 197 11.25 -6.91 -17.47
N ILE A 198 11.55 -5.78 -16.85
CA ILE A 198 11.66 -5.67 -15.37
C ILE A 198 10.26 -5.46 -14.78
N VAL A 199 9.89 -6.30 -13.81
CA VAL A 199 8.61 -6.25 -13.09
C VAL A 199 8.87 -5.87 -11.65
N MET A 200 8.31 -4.74 -11.23
CA MET A 200 8.36 -4.21 -9.87
C MET A 200 6.99 -4.33 -9.21
N ARG A 201 6.82 -5.33 -8.35
CA ARG A 201 5.58 -5.54 -7.59
C ARG A 201 5.62 -4.72 -6.31
N VAL A 202 4.89 -3.62 -6.26
CA VAL A 202 4.76 -2.77 -5.06
C VAL A 202 3.55 -3.22 -4.26
N SER A 203 3.76 -3.81 -3.09
CA SER A 203 2.69 -4.37 -2.24
C SER A 203 2.11 -3.36 -1.24
N THR A 204 2.89 -2.36 -0.83
CA THR A 204 2.50 -1.31 0.11
C THR A 204 3.38 -0.08 -0.06
N PHE A 205 2.96 1.06 0.53
CA PHE A 205 3.76 2.28 0.56
C PHE A 205 4.18 2.60 2.00
N ASN A 206 5.36 2.13 2.41
CA ASN A 206 6.01 2.42 3.69
C ASN A 206 7.43 2.96 3.44
N ASP A 207 8.19 3.27 4.50
CA ASP A 207 9.52 3.87 4.35
C ASP A 207 10.54 3.00 3.60
N GLN A 208 10.27 1.69 3.43
CA GLN A 208 11.11 0.77 2.64
C GLN A 208 10.77 0.77 1.15
N THR A 209 9.65 1.39 0.73
CA THR A 209 9.14 1.25 -0.65
C THR A 209 10.07 1.83 -1.69
N TYR A 210 10.46 3.11 -1.56
CA TYR A 210 11.37 3.72 -2.53
C TYR A 210 12.76 3.08 -2.52
N PRO A 211 13.40 2.83 -1.35
CA PRO A 211 14.68 2.11 -1.33
C PRO A 211 14.60 0.74 -2.03
N ASN A 212 13.59 -0.08 -1.71
CA ASN A 212 13.44 -1.38 -2.37
C ASN A 212 13.19 -1.27 -3.89
N LEU A 213 12.46 -0.23 -4.33
CA LEU A 213 12.24 0.03 -5.75
C LEU A 213 13.55 0.39 -6.47
N GLU A 214 14.31 1.33 -5.92
CA GLU A 214 15.57 1.80 -6.48
C GLU A 214 16.62 0.68 -6.54
N ASP A 215 16.81 -0.02 -5.42
CA ASP A 215 17.73 -1.16 -5.33
C ASP A 215 17.32 -2.28 -6.31
N GLY A 216 16.02 -2.61 -6.36
CA GLY A 216 15.49 -3.65 -7.25
C GLY A 216 15.68 -3.30 -8.74
N ILE A 217 15.38 -2.06 -9.16
CA ILE A 217 15.61 -1.61 -10.54
C ILE A 217 17.10 -1.68 -10.89
N THR A 218 17.97 -1.15 -10.03
CA THR A 218 19.42 -1.15 -10.25
C THR A 218 19.95 -2.56 -10.40
N LYS A 219 19.61 -3.45 -9.46
CA LYS A 219 20.00 -4.86 -9.48
C LYS A 219 19.55 -5.59 -10.76
N GLN A 220 18.29 -5.38 -11.18
CA GLN A 220 17.77 -6.06 -12.37
C GLN A 220 18.40 -5.52 -13.66
N ILE A 221 18.69 -4.22 -13.76
CA ILE A 221 19.43 -3.63 -14.90
C ILE A 221 20.85 -4.21 -14.96
N GLU A 222 21.55 -4.27 -13.83
CA GLU A 222 22.92 -4.87 -13.77
C GLU A 222 22.88 -6.35 -14.15
N ALA A 223 21.93 -7.13 -13.65
CA ALA A 223 21.77 -8.54 -13.98
C ALA A 223 21.47 -8.79 -15.46
N ALA A 224 20.78 -7.84 -16.12
CA ALA A 224 20.52 -7.88 -17.56
C ALA A 224 21.74 -7.45 -18.40
N GLY A 225 22.82 -6.98 -17.78
CA GLY A 225 24.02 -6.49 -18.46
C GLY A 225 23.87 -5.07 -19.01
N GLY A 226 22.87 -4.32 -18.60
CA GLY A 226 22.63 -2.91 -18.95
C GLY A 226 21.20 -2.64 -19.36
N ILE A 227 20.84 -1.34 -19.35
CA ILE A 227 19.49 -0.85 -19.68
C ILE A 227 19.11 -1.12 -21.15
N GLU A 228 20.10 -1.22 -22.04
CA GLU A 228 19.92 -1.54 -23.44
C GLU A 228 19.27 -2.91 -23.69
N ASN A 229 19.50 -3.85 -22.79
CA ASN A 229 18.93 -5.22 -22.84
C ASN A 229 17.51 -5.29 -22.23
N ILE A 230 16.95 -4.16 -21.79
CA ILE A 230 15.63 -4.06 -21.20
C ILE A 230 14.67 -3.43 -22.21
N ASN A 231 13.53 -4.06 -22.44
CA ASN A 231 12.48 -3.54 -23.33
C ASN A 231 11.50 -2.60 -22.63
N GLY A 232 11.38 -2.68 -21.28
CA GLY A 232 10.52 -1.82 -20.49
C GLY A 232 10.29 -2.30 -19.09
N PHE A 233 9.43 -1.57 -18.35
CA PHE A 233 9.14 -1.79 -16.94
C PHE A 233 7.65 -2.00 -16.69
N VAL A 234 7.32 -2.96 -15.83
CA VAL A 234 5.97 -3.10 -15.26
C VAL A 234 6.02 -2.67 -13.81
N VAL A 235 5.21 -1.67 -13.43
CA VAL A 235 4.96 -1.29 -12.05
C VAL A 235 3.61 -1.89 -11.64
N ASP A 236 3.63 -2.99 -10.89
CA ASP A 236 2.42 -3.70 -10.48
C ASP A 236 1.91 -3.20 -9.13
N LEU A 237 0.82 -2.45 -9.16
CA LEU A 237 0.13 -1.86 -8.02
C LEU A 237 -1.19 -2.59 -7.68
N ARG A 238 -1.49 -3.73 -8.29
CA ARG A 238 -2.73 -4.49 -8.03
C ARG A 238 -2.76 -4.94 -6.56
N ASN A 239 -3.93 -4.90 -5.93
CA ASN A 239 -4.16 -5.25 -4.53
C ASN A 239 -3.26 -4.48 -3.52
N ASN A 240 -2.78 -3.30 -3.89
CA ASN A 240 -2.01 -2.42 -3.02
C ASN A 240 -2.93 -1.34 -2.44
N PRO A 241 -3.27 -1.38 -1.14
CA PRO A 241 -4.21 -0.45 -0.51
C PRO A 241 -3.64 0.96 -0.32
N GLY A 242 -2.38 1.18 -0.69
CA GLY A 242 -1.69 2.44 -0.54
C GLY A 242 -0.72 2.46 0.64
N GLY A 243 -0.67 3.58 1.33
CA GLY A 243 0.21 3.86 2.47
C GLY A 243 0.69 5.31 2.48
N LEU A 244 1.97 5.55 2.72
CA LEU A 244 2.55 6.87 2.86
C LEU A 244 2.51 7.71 1.57
N LEU A 245 1.96 8.93 1.68
CA LEU A 245 2.00 9.92 0.61
C LEU A 245 3.44 10.23 0.17
N SER A 246 4.37 10.37 1.12
CA SER A 246 5.78 10.64 0.83
C SER A 246 6.42 9.57 -0.06
N GLN A 247 6.01 8.33 0.09
CA GLN A 247 6.52 7.23 -0.73
C GLN A 247 5.85 7.19 -2.12
N ALA A 248 4.56 7.50 -2.21
CA ALA A 248 3.90 7.67 -3.51
C ALA A 248 4.57 8.78 -4.34
N ILE A 249 4.91 9.90 -3.69
CA ILE A 249 5.65 10.99 -4.33
C ILE A 249 7.01 10.52 -4.83
N LYS A 250 7.82 9.85 -3.99
CA LYS A 250 9.14 9.33 -4.37
C LYS A 250 9.08 8.30 -5.49
N VAL A 251 8.12 7.37 -5.44
CA VAL A 251 7.92 6.36 -6.50
C VAL A 251 7.49 7.01 -7.82
N SER A 252 6.62 8.02 -7.77
CA SER A 252 6.24 8.77 -8.98
C SER A 252 7.42 9.59 -9.52
N ASP A 253 8.18 10.25 -8.62
CA ASP A 253 9.37 11.03 -8.94
C ASP A 253 10.44 10.19 -9.64
N ALA A 254 10.59 8.93 -9.23
CA ALA A 254 11.52 7.96 -9.81
C ALA A 254 11.36 7.73 -11.32
N PHE A 255 10.21 8.06 -11.88
CA PHE A 255 9.88 7.85 -13.30
C PHE A 255 9.51 9.13 -14.05
N LEU A 256 9.59 10.29 -13.40
CA LEU A 256 9.21 11.58 -13.98
C LEU A 256 10.38 12.54 -13.98
N GLU A 257 10.58 13.29 -15.07
CA GLU A 257 11.63 14.30 -15.18
C GLU A 257 11.21 15.67 -14.63
N LYS A 258 9.90 15.96 -14.61
CA LYS A 258 9.34 17.26 -14.21
C LYS A 258 7.82 17.23 -14.13
N GLY A 259 7.25 18.27 -13.52
CA GLY A 259 5.82 18.51 -13.46
C GLY A 259 5.21 18.12 -12.11
N GLU A 260 3.95 18.44 -11.90
CA GLU A 260 3.23 18.12 -10.67
C GLU A 260 3.02 16.60 -10.58
N ILE A 261 3.22 16.02 -9.39
CA ILE A 261 2.93 14.62 -9.10
C ILE A 261 1.51 14.52 -8.51
N VAL A 262 1.23 15.34 -7.50
CA VAL A 262 -0.03 15.33 -6.77
C VAL A 262 -0.21 16.66 -6.07
N SER A 263 -1.46 17.10 -5.91
CA SER A 263 -1.82 18.19 -5.03
C SER A 263 -2.91 17.78 -4.03
N THR A 264 -2.96 18.48 -2.89
CA THR A 264 -4.00 18.32 -1.87
C THR A 264 -4.82 19.59 -1.73
N ARG A 265 -6.07 19.45 -1.28
CA ARG A 265 -6.93 20.57 -0.91
C ARG A 265 -7.65 20.24 0.39
N GLY A 266 -7.41 21.06 1.40
CA GLY A 266 -8.05 20.97 2.70
C GLY A 266 -9.36 21.77 2.78
N ARG A 267 -9.74 22.15 4.02
CA ARG A 267 -10.93 22.94 4.28
C ARG A 267 -10.77 24.40 3.85
N ALA A 268 -9.60 24.98 4.09
CA ALA A 268 -9.26 26.33 3.69
C ALA A 268 -8.33 26.31 2.46
N PRO A 269 -8.32 27.36 1.63
CA PRO A 269 -7.44 27.43 0.45
C PRO A 269 -5.95 27.29 0.76
N GLU A 270 -5.53 27.71 1.95
CA GLU A 270 -4.15 27.63 2.47
C GLU A 270 -3.75 26.22 2.92
N ASP A 271 -4.71 25.31 3.10
CA ASP A 271 -4.46 23.93 3.54
C ASP A 271 -4.02 23.00 2.38
N GLY A 272 -3.70 23.56 1.22
CA GLY A 272 -3.34 22.80 0.03
C GLY A 272 -1.83 22.77 -0.20
N ASP A 273 -1.30 21.57 -0.48
CA ASP A 273 0.08 21.38 -0.87
C ASP A 273 0.20 20.86 -2.30
N ARG A 274 1.36 21.06 -2.92
CA ARG A 274 1.71 20.55 -4.25
C ARG A 274 3.10 19.96 -4.26
N TRP A 275 3.24 18.79 -4.85
CA TRP A 275 4.53 18.13 -5.03
C TRP A 275 4.83 17.98 -6.51
N ASN A 276 6.06 18.35 -6.88
CA ASN A 276 6.54 18.29 -8.25
C ASN A 276 7.70 17.30 -8.36
N ALA A 277 7.82 16.68 -9.53
CA ALA A 277 8.91 15.82 -9.87
C ALA A 277 10.22 16.60 -10.06
N ARG A 278 11.31 15.92 -9.77
CA ARG A 278 12.70 16.35 -9.99
C ARG A 278 13.27 15.58 -11.16
N THR A 279 14.29 16.12 -11.77
CA THR A 279 15.00 15.43 -12.86
C THR A 279 15.63 14.12 -12.38
N GLY A 280 15.33 13.04 -13.07
CA GLY A 280 15.87 11.70 -12.82
C GLY A 280 14.83 10.61 -13.10
N ASP A 281 15.02 9.82 -14.16
CA ASP A 281 14.15 8.72 -14.56
C ASP A 281 14.90 7.39 -14.43
N LEU A 282 14.57 6.57 -13.43
CA LEU A 282 15.21 5.26 -13.22
C LEU A 282 15.01 4.30 -14.38
N ALA A 283 13.91 4.46 -15.13
CA ALA A 283 13.67 3.69 -16.35
C ALA A 283 14.40 4.24 -17.59
N GLN A 284 15.13 5.34 -17.47
CA GLN A 284 15.96 5.97 -18.53
C GLN A 284 15.22 6.11 -19.88
N GLY A 285 13.96 6.53 -19.83
CA GLY A 285 13.12 6.71 -21.00
C GLY A 285 12.50 5.44 -21.56
N LYS A 286 12.82 4.25 -21.08
CA LYS A 286 12.18 2.99 -21.49
C LYS A 286 10.67 3.04 -21.19
N PRO A 287 9.82 2.37 -21.99
CA PRO A 287 8.38 2.35 -21.77
C PRO A 287 8.01 1.71 -20.43
N ILE A 288 6.92 2.20 -19.85
CA ILE A 288 6.39 1.72 -18.56
C ILE A 288 4.92 1.34 -18.72
N VAL A 289 4.55 0.20 -18.15
CA VAL A 289 3.16 -0.19 -17.93
C VAL A 289 2.89 -0.22 -16.42
N VAL A 290 1.79 0.41 -16.00
CA VAL A 290 1.31 0.34 -14.61
C VAL A 290 0.10 -0.59 -14.57
N LEU A 291 0.16 -1.62 -13.73
CA LEU A 291 -0.97 -2.53 -13.49
C LEU A 291 -1.78 -2.09 -12.27
N ILE A 292 -3.10 -1.94 -12.44
CA ILE A 292 -4.04 -1.62 -11.36
C ILE A 292 -5.25 -2.54 -11.36
N ASN A 293 -5.92 -2.64 -10.20
CA ASN A 293 -7.23 -3.28 -10.06
C ASN A 293 -8.05 -2.64 -8.94
N GLY A 294 -9.22 -3.16 -8.64
CA GLY A 294 -10.09 -2.67 -7.57
C GLY A 294 -9.48 -2.67 -6.16
N GLY A 295 -8.37 -3.37 -5.94
CA GLY A 295 -7.60 -3.34 -4.70
C GLY A 295 -6.49 -2.27 -4.69
N SER A 296 -6.27 -1.55 -5.79
CA SER A 296 -5.32 -0.43 -5.87
C SER A 296 -5.98 0.83 -5.32
N ALA A 297 -5.44 1.39 -4.21
CA ALA A 297 -6.07 2.51 -3.52
C ALA A 297 -5.06 3.57 -3.07
N SER A 298 -5.52 4.82 -2.86
CA SER A 298 -4.76 5.91 -2.21
C SER A 298 -3.40 6.19 -2.88
N ALA A 299 -2.27 5.89 -2.22
CA ALA A 299 -0.90 6.08 -2.74
C ALA A 299 -0.70 5.39 -4.10
N SER A 300 -1.28 4.20 -4.31
CA SER A 300 -1.25 3.51 -5.62
C SER A 300 -1.95 4.31 -6.71
N GLU A 301 -3.05 4.97 -6.35
CA GLU A 301 -3.81 5.81 -7.28
C GLU A 301 -3.09 7.13 -7.61
N ILE A 302 -2.30 7.64 -6.65
CA ILE A 302 -1.43 8.79 -6.88
C ILE A 302 -0.37 8.43 -7.93
N VAL A 303 0.34 7.30 -7.75
CA VAL A 303 1.37 6.86 -8.69
C VAL A 303 0.77 6.59 -10.07
N ALA A 304 -0.31 5.80 -10.14
CA ALA A 304 -0.96 5.48 -11.41
C ALA A 304 -1.48 6.75 -12.11
N GLY A 305 -2.16 7.64 -11.37
CA GLY A 305 -2.72 8.88 -11.91
C GLY A 305 -1.65 9.87 -12.36
N ALA A 306 -0.54 10.01 -11.61
CA ALA A 306 0.57 10.87 -11.99
C ALA A 306 1.24 10.39 -13.28
N LEU A 307 1.60 9.11 -13.36
CA LEU A 307 2.27 8.55 -14.55
C LEU A 307 1.35 8.55 -15.78
N GLN A 308 0.03 8.35 -15.58
CA GLN A 308 -0.99 8.42 -16.63
C GLN A 308 -1.13 9.86 -17.17
N ASP A 309 -1.34 10.85 -16.28
CA ASP A 309 -1.56 12.24 -16.67
C ASP A 309 -0.34 12.83 -17.39
N HIS A 310 0.87 12.43 -17.02
CA HIS A 310 2.11 12.78 -17.71
C HIS A 310 2.37 11.96 -18.98
N ARG A 311 1.52 10.98 -19.30
CA ARG A 311 1.75 10.03 -20.42
C ARG A 311 3.10 9.33 -20.32
N ARG A 312 3.60 9.15 -19.10
CA ARG A 312 4.86 8.44 -18.86
C ARG A 312 4.67 6.94 -18.85
N ALA A 313 3.48 6.47 -18.47
CA ALA A 313 3.12 5.06 -18.48
C ALA A 313 1.73 4.84 -19.10
N ILE A 314 1.52 3.62 -19.59
CA ILE A 314 0.20 3.12 -19.96
C ILE A 314 -0.36 2.37 -18.75
N VAL A 315 -1.54 2.77 -18.29
CA VAL A 315 -2.22 2.12 -17.18
C VAL A 315 -3.11 1.00 -17.71
N VAL A 316 -2.90 -0.22 -17.21
CA VAL A 316 -3.57 -1.44 -17.68
C VAL A 316 -4.23 -2.17 -16.51
N GLY A 317 -5.34 -2.83 -16.75
CA GLY A 317 -6.05 -3.64 -15.76
C GLY A 317 -7.51 -3.24 -15.59
N THR A 318 -7.99 -3.14 -14.36
CA THR A 318 -9.35 -2.71 -14.05
C THR A 318 -9.33 -1.46 -13.19
N LYS A 319 -10.46 -0.74 -13.15
CA LYS A 319 -10.61 0.51 -12.41
C LYS A 319 -10.16 0.35 -10.94
N SER A 320 -9.42 1.33 -10.42
CA SER A 320 -8.97 1.36 -9.04
C SER A 320 -10.09 1.68 -8.04
N PHE A 321 -9.80 1.61 -6.75
CA PHE A 321 -10.76 1.71 -5.66
C PHE A 321 -11.44 3.09 -5.54
N GLY A 322 -10.67 4.19 -5.65
CA GLY A 322 -11.19 5.55 -5.52
C GLY A 322 -11.04 6.16 -4.13
N LYS A 323 -9.96 5.88 -3.41
CA LYS A 323 -9.64 6.52 -2.13
C LYS A 323 -8.82 7.78 -2.35
N GLY A 324 -9.47 8.92 -2.45
CA GLY A 324 -8.86 10.23 -2.65
C GLY A 324 -8.73 11.09 -1.39
N SER A 325 -8.92 10.53 -0.19
CA SER A 325 -8.85 11.24 1.09
C SER A 325 -7.48 11.12 1.74
N VAL A 326 -7.01 12.25 2.33
CA VAL A 326 -5.76 12.34 3.09
C VAL A 326 -6.08 12.14 4.57
N GLN A 327 -5.48 11.15 5.21
CA GLN A 327 -5.55 10.97 6.65
C GLN A 327 -4.29 11.53 7.31
N THR A 328 -4.49 12.41 8.29
CA THR A 328 -3.42 12.91 9.17
C THR A 328 -3.49 12.18 10.50
N ILE A 329 -2.34 11.69 10.95
CA ILE A 329 -2.18 11.04 12.26
C ILE A 329 -1.75 12.10 13.26
N MET A 330 -2.60 12.37 14.24
CA MET A 330 -2.38 13.38 15.28
C MET A 330 -2.21 12.67 16.62
N PRO A 331 -1.03 12.72 17.25
CA PRO A 331 -0.85 12.18 18.60
C PRO A 331 -1.82 12.84 19.58
N VAL A 332 -2.37 12.04 20.49
CA VAL A 332 -3.22 12.53 21.62
C VAL A 332 -2.62 12.09 22.93
N ALA A 333 -3.13 12.65 24.03
CA ALA A 333 -2.66 12.29 25.38
C ALA A 333 -2.83 10.78 25.63
N GLY A 334 -1.86 10.17 26.34
CA GLY A 334 -1.89 8.75 26.70
C GLY A 334 -1.39 7.80 25.59
N ASP A 335 -0.45 8.26 24.75
CA ASP A 335 0.24 7.49 23.70
C ASP A 335 -0.64 6.97 22.53
N GLY A 336 -1.94 7.25 22.57
CA GLY A 336 -2.85 7.00 21.44
C GLY A 336 -2.71 8.05 20.33
N ALA A 337 -3.48 7.89 19.26
CA ALA A 337 -3.52 8.87 18.17
C ALA A 337 -4.94 9.01 17.59
N MET A 338 -5.18 10.13 16.95
CA MET A 338 -6.36 10.38 16.14
C MET A 338 -5.96 10.33 14.67
N ARG A 339 -6.59 9.47 13.90
CA ARG A 339 -6.53 9.46 12.43
C ARG A 339 -7.72 10.25 11.91
N LEU A 340 -7.45 11.36 11.24
CA LEU A 340 -8.48 12.29 10.78
C LEU A 340 -8.30 12.60 9.29
N THR A 341 -9.39 12.60 8.54
CA THR A 341 -9.41 13.08 7.16
C THR A 341 -9.31 14.59 7.13
N THR A 342 -8.21 15.12 6.59
CA THR A 342 -7.92 16.57 6.57
C THR A 342 -7.93 17.19 5.18
N ALA A 343 -7.76 16.41 4.11
CA ALA A 343 -7.72 16.92 2.74
C ALA A 343 -8.14 15.83 1.73
N ARG A 344 -8.18 16.23 0.45
CA ARG A 344 -8.37 15.33 -0.71
C ARG A 344 -7.22 15.46 -1.68
N TYR A 345 -6.90 14.34 -2.38
CA TYR A 345 -5.89 14.28 -3.43
C TYR A 345 -6.46 14.64 -4.80
N TYR A 346 -5.61 15.27 -5.61
CA TYR A 346 -5.88 15.60 -7.00
C TYR A 346 -4.67 15.22 -7.86
N THR A 347 -4.93 14.61 -9.01
CA THR A 347 -3.89 14.27 -9.98
C THR A 347 -3.34 15.53 -10.66
N PRO A 348 -2.22 15.46 -11.42
CA PRO A 348 -1.66 16.60 -12.16
C PRO A 348 -2.66 17.32 -13.06
N SER A 349 -3.60 16.59 -13.67
CA SER A 349 -4.68 17.18 -14.48
C SER A 349 -5.76 17.89 -13.65
N GLY A 350 -5.67 17.86 -12.31
CA GLY A 350 -6.68 18.41 -11.38
C GLY A 350 -7.89 17.51 -11.16
N ARG A 351 -7.88 16.28 -11.64
CA ARG A 351 -8.93 15.27 -11.45
C ARG A 351 -8.92 14.76 -10.01
N SER A 352 -10.10 14.72 -9.36
CA SER A 352 -10.25 14.11 -8.03
C SER A 352 -10.20 12.59 -8.13
N ILE A 353 -9.46 11.96 -7.22
CA ILE A 353 -9.42 10.50 -7.07
C ILE A 353 -10.64 10.01 -6.26
N GLN A 354 -11.17 10.84 -5.34
CA GLN A 354 -12.22 10.44 -4.40
C GLN A 354 -13.48 9.92 -5.11
N ALA A 355 -13.87 8.69 -4.80
CA ALA A 355 -14.98 7.93 -5.36
C ALA A 355 -14.90 7.65 -6.88
N LEU A 356 -13.97 8.29 -7.58
CA LEU A 356 -13.79 8.15 -9.02
C LEU A 356 -12.71 7.14 -9.38
N GLY A 357 -11.65 7.05 -8.57
CA GLY A 357 -10.48 6.21 -8.86
C GLY A 357 -9.74 6.63 -10.13
N VAL A 358 -8.81 5.78 -10.53
CA VAL A 358 -8.07 5.85 -11.80
C VAL A 358 -8.65 4.79 -12.73
N SER A 359 -9.11 5.23 -13.90
CA SER A 359 -9.53 4.32 -14.96
C SER A 359 -8.31 3.94 -15.80
N PRO A 360 -8.09 2.65 -16.09
CA PRO A 360 -6.96 2.24 -16.93
C PRO A 360 -7.14 2.76 -18.35
N ASP A 361 -6.03 2.97 -19.06
CA ASP A 361 -6.02 3.30 -20.47
C ASP A 361 -6.45 2.09 -21.32
N ILE A 362 -6.08 0.88 -20.85
CA ILE A 362 -6.47 -0.39 -21.47
C ILE A 362 -7.11 -1.27 -20.41
N ILE A 363 -8.40 -1.58 -20.60
CA ILE A 363 -9.14 -2.46 -19.70
C ILE A 363 -8.76 -3.91 -20.02
N VAL A 364 -8.19 -4.59 -19.02
CA VAL A 364 -7.83 -6.01 -19.10
C VAL A 364 -8.33 -6.67 -17.81
N GLU A 365 -9.27 -7.59 -17.92
CA GLU A 365 -9.76 -8.36 -16.78
C GLU A 365 -8.87 -9.59 -16.56
N GLN A 366 -8.67 -9.97 -15.28
CA GLN A 366 -8.04 -11.23 -14.93
C GLN A 366 -9.10 -12.34 -15.02
N PRO A 367 -8.94 -13.35 -15.88
CA PRO A 367 -9.87 -14.49 -15.94
C PRO A 367 -9.99 -15.16 -14.58
N ARG A 368 -11.21 -15.43 -14.14
CA ARG A 368 -11.45 -16.20 -12.93
C ARG A 368 -11.21 -17.68 -13.23
N LYS A 369 -10.30 -18.31 -12.49
CA LYS A 369 -10.20 -19.79 -12.51
C LYS A 369 -11.41 -20.31 -11.75
N ASP A 370 -12.30 -21.02 -12.45
CA ASP A 370 -13.38 -21.75 -11.80
C ASP A 370 -12.76 -22.95 -11.05
N PRO A 371 -12.90 -23.03 -9.71
CA PRO A 371 -12.37 -24.15 -8.93
C PRO A 371 -12.93 -25.50 -9.36
N ASN A 372 -14.07 -25.52 -10.04
CA ASN A 372 -14.76 -26.72 -10.50
C ASN A 372 -14.56 -27.01 -12.01
N SER A 373 -13.84 -26.16 -12.75
CA SER A 373 -13.53 -26.46 -14.14
C SER A 373 -12.55 -27.63 -14.20
N THR A 374 -12.99 -28.74 -14.72
CA THR A 374 -12.11 -29.83 -15.14
C THR A 374 -11.30 -29.35 -16.36
N LYS A 375 -10.08 -29.85 -16.54
CA LYS A 375 -9.18 -29.48 -17.67
C LYS A 375 -9.82 -29.63 -19.06
N GLU A 376 -11.02 -30.21 -19.14
CA GLU A 376 -11.79 -30.42 -20.37
C GLU A 376 -12.70 -29.23 -20.75
N ASP A 377 -12.99 -28.30 -19.80
CA ASP A 377 -13.82 -27.11 -20.05
C ASP A 377 -13.01 -25.85 -20.41
N THR A 378 -11.69 -25.93 -20.41
CA THR A 378 -10.87 -24.89 -21.03
C THR A 378 -11.14 -24.97 -22.53
N VAL A 379 -11.79 -23.93 -23.05
CA VAL A 379 -11.82 -23.69 -24.49
C VAL A 379 -10.37 -23.88 -24.96
N GLU A 380 -10.15 -24.96 -25.72
CA GLU A 380 -8.91 -25.10 -26.47
C GLU A 380 -8.77 -23.79 -27.24
N VAL A 381 -7.91 -22.88 -26.74
CA VAL A 381 -7.40 -21.82 -27.57
C VAL A 381 -6.69 -22.62 -28.65
N GLU A 382 -7.30 -22.68 -29.83
CA GLU A 382 -6.66 -23.13 -31.05
C GLU A 382 -5.43 -22.26 -31.30
N GLY A 383 -4.34 -22.56 -30.62
CA GLY A 383 -3.14 -21.75 -30.59
C GLY A 383 -1.84 -22.56 -30.48
N ALA A 384 -1.93 -23.84 -30.22
CA ALA A 384 -0.86 -24.73 -30.60
C ALA A 384 -1.05 -25.02 -32.10
N THR A 385 -0.71 -24.06 -32.95
CA THR A 385 -0.63 -24.27 -34.40
C THR A 385 0.33 -25.42 -34.61
N ARG A 386 -0.21 -26.61 -34.94
CA ARG A 386 0.61 -27.71 -35.44
C ARG A 386 1.37 -27.15 -36.64
N THR A 387 2.67 -27.07 -36.53
CA THR A 387 3.53 -26.68 -37.61
C THR A 387 3.73 -27.88 -38.53
N GLU A 388 4.22 -27.65 -39.75
CA GLU A 388 4.61 -28.73 -40.67
C GLU A 388 5.56 -29.71 -40.02
N ALA A 389 6.45 -29.24 -39.10
CA ALA A 389 7.38 -30.07 -38.33
C ALA A 389 6.68 -31.03 -37.33
N ASP A 390 5.45 -30.75 -36.91
CA ASP A 390 4.67 -31.58 -36.00
C ASP A 390 3.82 -32.66 -36.70
N LEU A 391 3.83 -32.64 -38.05
CA LEU A 391 3.11 -33.63 -38.85
C LEU A 391 3.86 -34.96 -38.91
N ARG A 392 3.13 -36.07 -38.81
CA ARG A 392 3.74 -37.40 -38.89
C ARG A 392 4.29 -37.64 -40.27
N GLY A 393 5.62 -37.70 -40.40
CA GLY A 393 6.33 -37.86 -41.67
C GLY A 393 6.71 -36.53 -42.36
N SER A 394 6.74 -35.43 -41.58
CA SER A 394 7.30 -34.14 -42.03
C SER A 394 8.74 -34.33 -42.53
N LEU A 395 9.09 -33.58 -43.57
CA LEU A 395 10.43 -33.57 -44.12
C LEU A 395 11.34 -32.74 -43.19
N ASP A 396 12.51 -33.28 -42.88
CA ASP A 396 13.54 -32.50 -42.17
C ASP A 396 14.06 -31.38 -43.07
N ASN A 397 14.28 -30.21 -42.50
CA ASN A 397 14.90 -29.09 -43.21
C ASN A 397 16.41 -29.19 -43.10
N ASP A 398 17.01 -29.75 -44.18
CA ASP A 398 18.47 -30.01 -44.28
C ASP A 398 19.29 -28.69 -44.38
N SER A 399 18.62 -27.51 -44.52
CA SER A 399 19.28 -26.20 -44.57
C SER A 399 19.44 -25.55 -43.20
N LEU A 400 18.86 -26.12 -42.12
CA LEU A 400 18.97 -25.57 -40.76
C LEU A 400 20.39 -25.85 -40.21
N SER A 401 21.09 -24.77 -39.87
CA SER A 401 22.33 -24.87 -39.09
C SER A 401 22.04 -25.25 -37.64
N ASP A 402 23.07 -25.72 -36.93
CA ASP A 402 22.92 -25.99 -35.49
C ASP A 402 22.49 -24.75 -34.68
N ALA A 403 22.95 -23.57 -35.12
CA ALA A 403 22.52 -22.28 -34.53
C ALA A 403 21.01 -22.01 -34.74
N ASP A 404 20.48 -22.30 -35.96
CA ASP A 404 19.05 -22.15 -36.24
C ASP A 404 18.20 -23.12 -35.41
N ARG A 405 18.68 -24.35 -35.21
CA ARG A 405 18.00 -25.33 -34.33
C ARG A 405 17.96 -24.87 -32.86
N GLU A 406 19.06 -24.35 -32.37
CA GLU A 406 19.14 -23.80 -31.02
C GLU A 406 18.23 -22.59 -30.86
N GLN A 407 18.15 -21.71 -31.85
CA GLN A 407 17.25 -20.56 -31.86
C GLN A 407 15.77 -20.99 -31.84
N ILE A 408 15.38 -21.99 -32.64
CA ILE A 408 14.00 -22.53 -32.65
C ILE A 408 13.65 -23.13 -31.29
N GLU A 409 14.56 -23.84 -30.66
CA GLU A 409 14.32 -24.42 -29.33
C GLU A 409 14.19 -23.36 -28.25
N GLN A 410 15.00 -22.30 -28.30
CA GLN A 410 14.87 -21.13 -27.43
C GLN A 410 13.54 -20.37 -27.65
N GLU A 411 13.12 -20.19 -28.89
CA GLU A 411 11.82 -19.55 -29.20
C GLU A 411 10.64 -20.40 -28.70
N ARG A 412 10.74 -21.73 -28.79
CA ARG A 412 9.72 -22.66 -28.26
C ARG A 412 9.65 -22.60 -26.73
N ALA A 413 10.79 -22.62 -26.05
CA ALA A 413 10.84 -22.48 -24.60
C ALA A 413 10.26 -21.13 -24.12
N ARG A 414 10.56 -20.02 -24.82
CA ARG A 414 9.98 -18.70 -24.52
C ARG A 414 8.46 -18.68 -24.76
N ALA A 415 7.97 -19.35 -25.79
CA ALA A 415 6.55 -19.44 -26.06
C ALA A 415 5.80 -20.25 -25.01
N GLU A 416 6.38 -21.35 -24.54
CA GLU A 416 5.84 -22.17 -23.43
C GLU A 416 5.80 -21.38 -22.11
N GLU A 417 6.87 -20.64 -21.79
CA GLU A 417 6.93 -19.78 -20.61
C GLU A 417 5.88 -18.66 -20.68
N ALA A 418 5.72 -18.02 -21.82
CA ALA A 418 4.70 -16.99 -22.06
C ALA A 418 3.27 -17.54 -21.94
N ALA A 419 3.02 -18.77 -22.43
CA ALA A 419 1.73 -19.45 -22.31
C ALA A 419 1.43 -19.76 -20.83
N LYS A 420 2.41 -20.28 -20.09
CA LYS A 420 2.28 -20.52 -18.66
C LYS A 420 1.99 -19.25 -17.88
N LEU A 421 2.72 -18.17 -18.14
CA LEU A 421 2.47 -16.88 -17.51
C LEU A 421 1.07 -16.36 -17.84
N ARG A 422 0.58 -16.53 -19.07
CA ARG A 422 -0.76 -16.12 -19.48
C ARG A 422 -1.86 -16.86 -18.71
N ASP A 423 -1.65 -18.13 -18.44
CA ASP A 423 -2.56 -18.94 -17.62
C ASP A 423 -2.52 -18.57 -16.14
N GLU A 424 -1.36 -18.19 -15.61
CA GLU A 424 -1.17 -17.82 -14.21
C GLU A 424 -1.59 -16.37 -13.94
N ASP A 425 -1.16 -15.44 -14.79
CA ASP A 425 -1.38 -13.98 -14.67
C ASP A 425 -1.55 -13.33 -16.04
N PHE A 426 -2.77 -13.34 -16.55
CA PHE A 426 -3.12 -12.81 -17.86
C PHE A 426 -2.80 -11.32 -18.00
N GLN A 427 -3.10 -10.52 -16.96
CA GLN A 427 -2.84 -9.07 -16.99
C GLN A 427 -1.35 -8.76 -17.06
N LEU A 428 -0.50 -9.49 -16.34
CA LEU A 428 0.95 -9.33 -16.40
C LEU A 428 1.51 -9.77 -17.75
N SER A 429 1.05 -10.90 -18.29
CA SER A 429 1.41 -11.35 -19.64
C SER A 429 1.07 -10.30 -20.69
N TYR A 430 -0.14 -9.73 -20.63
CA TYR A 430 -0.58 -8.68 -21.52
C TYR A 430 0.30 -7.43 -21.43
N ALA A 431 0.67 -7.00 -20.22
CA ALA A 431 1.58 -5.86 -20.00
C ALA A 431 2.96 -6.08 -20.64
N ILE A 432 3.51 -7.29 -20.51
CA ILE A 432 4.80 -7.67 -21.12
C ILE A 432 4.69 -7.66 -22.64
N ASP A 433 3.63 -8.22 -23.21
CA ASP A 433 3.43 -8.25 -24.67
C ASP A 433 3.26 -6.83 -25.23
N LEU A 434 2.58 -5.93 -24.48
CA LEU A 434 2.47 -4.52 -24.85
C LEU A 434 3.85 -3.82 -24.87
N LEU A 435 4.70 -4.08 -23.88
CA LEU A 435 6.06 -3.51 -23.80
C LEU A 435 6.95 -4.00 -24.95
N LYS A 436 6.87 -5.28 -25.30
CA LYS A 436 7.56 -5.84 -26.48
C LYS A 436 7.13 -5.12 -27.76
N GLY A 437 5.81 -4.93 -27.93
CA GLY A 437 5.27 -4.19 -29.09
C GLY A 437 5.74 -2.74 -29.15
N LEU A 438 5.75 -2.03 -28.02
CA LEU A 438 6.24 -0.64 -27.93
C LEU A 438 7.73 -0.54 -28.23
N SER A 439 8.54 -1.45 -27.71
CA SER A 439 9.98 -1.52 -27.95
C SER A 439 10.29 -1.77 -29.44
N ALA A 440 9.52 -2.63 -30.11
CA ALA A 440 9.71 -2.97 -31.51
C ALA A 440 9.46 -1.79 -32.49
N ILE A 441 8.64 -0.80 -32.09
CA ILE A 441 8.34 0.38 -32.92
C ILE A 441 9.14 1.62 -32.53
N GLN A 442 9.87 1.62 -31.42
CA GLN A 442 10.80 2.71 -31.12
C GLN A 442 12.02 2.63 -32.06
N PRO A 443 12.41 3.75 -32.73
CA PRO A 443 13.62 3.74 -33.49
C PRO A 443 14.82 3.43 -32.58
N ALA A 444 15.75 2.59 -33.08
CA ALA A 444 17.03 2.37 -32.41
C ALA A 444 17.71 3.73 -32.21
N GLN A 445 17.94 4.10 -30.95
CA GLN A 445 18.63 5.35 -30.59
C GLN A 445 20.14 5.22 -30.81
#